data_71237106720d9554952466c07767dd49
#
_entry.id   71237106720d9554952466c07767dd49
#
_cell.length_a   1.000
_cell.length_b   1.000
_cell.length_c   1.000
_cell.angle_alpha   90.00
_cell.angle_beta   90.00
_cell.angle_gamma   90.00
#
_symmetry.space_group_name_H-M   'P 1'
#
loop_
_entity.id
_entity.type
_entity.pdbx_description
1 polymer ?
#
loop_
_entity_poly.entity_id
_entity_poly.type
_entity_poly.pdbx_seq_one_letter_code
_entity_poly.pdbx_strand_id
1 'polypeptide(L)' 'MATLTQVTNPYSGQSTMLTKEEHDLYQQIKQDEYLGNYNLMQRGLDMFSRMTAKDFMILLD' A
#
# COMPACT_ATOMS: atom_id res chain seq x y z
N MET A 1 -4.62 -9.59 19.20
CA MET A 1 -5.55 -9.09 18.19
C MET A 1 -4.78 -8.24 17.18
N ALA A 2 -5.07 -8.39 15.91
CA ALA A 2 -4.44 -7.57 14.89
C ALA A 2 -4.98 -6.15 14.97
N THR A 3 -4.09 -5.16 15.02
CA THR A 3 -4.48 -3.77 14.95
C THR A 3 -4.55 -3.36 13.48
N LEU A 4 -5.69 -2.77 13.10
CA LEU A 4 -5.89 -2.29 11.73
C LEU A 4 -5.66 -0.78 11.69
N THR A 5 -5.05 -0.31 10.61
CA THR A 5 -4.78 1.10 10.38
C THR A 5 -5.56 1.57 9.16
N GLN A 6 -6.32 2.64 9.32
CA GLN A 6 -7.04 3.23 8.19
C GLN A 6 -6.08 4.02 7.30
N VAL A 7 -6.18 3.75 6.00
CA VAL A 7 -5.39 4.47 4.99
C VAL A 7 -6.36 4.99 3.93
N THR A 8 -6.17 6.23 3.52
CA THR A 8 -7.03 6.89 2.54
C THR A 8 -6.23 7.24 1.29
N ASN A 9 -6.78 6.91 0.12
CA ASN A 9 -6.22 7.35 -1.14
C ASN A 9 -6.55 8.84 -1.32
N PRO A 10 -5.54 9.73 -1.36
CA PRO A 10 -5.79 11.16 -1.44
C PRO A 10 -6.41 11.60 -2.77
N TYR A 11 -6.31 10.77 -3.81
CA TYR A 11 -6.84 11.13 -5.12
C TYR A 11 -8.30 10.75 -5.29
N SER A 12 -8.70 9.60 -4.74
CA SER A 12 -10.09 9.12 -4.88
C SER A 12 -10.94 9.37 -3.65
N GLY A 13 -10.31 9.60 -2.49
CA GLY A 13 -10.99 9.73 -1.22
C GLY A 13 -11.43 8.41 -0.62
N GLN A 14 -11.17 7.29 -1.28
CA GLN A 14 -11.53 5.97 -0.75
C GLN A 14 -10.55 5.55 0.33
N SER A 15 -11.08 4.85 1.33
CA SER A 15 -10.31 4.38 2.48
C SER A 15 -10.43 2.88 2.64
N THR A 16 -9.44 2.27 3.28
CA THR A 16 -9.47 0.87 3.66
C THR A 16 -8.67 0.67 4.93
N MET A 17 -8.83 -0.50 5.55
CA MET A 17 -8.11 -0.84 6.77
C MET A 17 -7.03 -1.86 6.44
N LEU A 18 -5.80 -1.58 6.87
CA LEU A 18 -4.66 -2.45 6.62
C LEU A 18 -4.13 -3.04 7.91
N THR A 19 -3.62 -4.28 7.83
CA THR A 19 -2.85 -4.85 8.92
C THR A 19 -1.51 -4.12 9.02
N LYS A 20 -0.77 -4.37 10.12
CA LYS A 20 0.52 -3.74 10.30
C LYS A 20 1.48 -4.05 9.15
N GLU A 21 1.54 -5.32 8.74
CA GLU A 21 2.42 -5.74 7.65
C GLU A 21 2.04 -5.07 6.34
N GLU A 22 0.76 -5.01 6.05
CA GLU A 22 0.25 -4.35 4.84
C GLU A 22 0.54 -2.85 4.87
N HIS A 23 0.35 -2.23 6.02
CA HIS A 23 0.60 -0.80 6.18
C HIS A 23 2.09 -0.47 6.03
N ASP A 24 2.96 -1.29 6.62
CA ASP A 24 4.41 -1.09 6.49
C ASP A 24 4.84 -1.22 5.03
N LEU A 25 4.31 -2.20 4.32
CA LEU A 25 4.59 -2.38 2.90
C LEU A 25 4.08 -1.22 2.07
N TYR A 26 2.88 -0.73 2.36
CA TYR A 26 2.32 0.42 1.68
C TYR A 26 3.20 1.65 1.86
N GLN A 27 3.67 1.91 3.08
CA GLN A 27 4.55 3.04 3.34
C GLN A 27 5.88 2.89 2.61
N GLN A 28 6.42 1.67 2.54
CA GLN A 28 7.66 1.41 1.81
C GLN A 28 7.49 1.71 0.33
N ILE A 29 6.36 1.31 -0.25
CA ILE A 29 6.05 1.60 -1.65
C ILE A 29 6.02 3.11 -1.89
N LYS A 30 5.35 3.85 -1.02
CA LYS A 30 5.26 5.30 -1.14
C LYS A 30 6.61 5.98 -0.99
N GLN A 31 7.44 5.48 -0.09
CA GLN A 31 8.80 5.99 0.09
C GLN A 31 9.66 5.73 -1.15
N ASP A 32 9.58 4.52 -1.71
CA ASP A 32 10.32 4.17 -2.91
C ASP A 32 9.89 5.03 -4.11
N GLU A 33 8.61 5.29 -4.22
CA GLU A 33 8.08 6.20 -5.26
C GLU A 33 8.68 7.61 -5.09
N TYR A 34 8.65 8.12 -3.87
CA TYR A 34 9.18 9.45 -3.57
C TYR A 34 10.67 9.55 -3.88
N LEU A 35 11.44 8.51 -3.58
CA LEU A 35 12.89 8.47 -3.79
C LEU A 35 13.28 8.10 -5.21
N GLY A 36 12.33 7.69 -6.05
CA GLY A 36 12.61 7.27 -7.41
C GLY A 36 13.16 5.85 -7.52
N ASN A 37 13.01 5.04 -6.49
CA ASN A 37 13.48 3.65 -6.48
C ASN A 37 12.43 2.74 -7.13
N TYR A 38 12.25 2.91 -8.46
CA TYR A 38 11.15 2.26 -9.15
C TYR A 38 11.23 0.74 -9.17
N ASN A 39 12.42 0.16 -9.19
CA ASN A 39 12.57 -1.29 -9.13
C ASN A 39 12.06 -1.86 -7.81
N LEU A 40 12.40 -1.21 -6.69
CA LEU A 40 11.91 -1.60 -5.37
C LEU A 40 10.42 -1.34 -5.23
N MET A 41 9.95 -0.23 -5.79
CA MET A 41 8.52 0.10 -5.82
C MET A 41 7.73 -0.99 -6.53
N GLN A 42 8.21 -1.45 -7.69
CA GLN A 42 7.53 -2.50 -8.45
C GLN A 42 7.47 -3.81 -7.67
N ARG A 43 8.54 -4.17 -6.98
CA ARG A 43 8.53 -5.36 -6.11
C ARG A 43 7.52 -5.23 -4.99
N GLY A 44 7.45 -4.05 -4.37
CA GLY A 44 6.49 -3.78 -3.32
C GLY A 44 5.06 -3.84 -3.83
N LEU A 45 4.80 -3.26 -5.00
CA LEU A 45 3.48 -3.29 -5.62
C LEU A 45 3.04 -4.73 -5.92
N ASP A 46 3.94 -5.53 -6.47
CA ASP A 46 3.64 -6.93 -6.76
C ASP A 46 3.30 -7.69 -5.49
N MET A 47 4.11 -7.53 -4.45
CA MET A 47 3.88 -8.19 -3.17
C MET A 47 2.56 -7.72 -2.53
N PHE A 48 2.30 -6.42 -2.54
CA PHE A 48 1.09 -5.85 -1.97
C PHE A 48 -0.16 -6.37 -2.69
N SER A 49 -0.12 -6.44 -4.02
CA SER A 49 -1.25 -6.93 -4.79
C SER A 49 -1.53 -8.41 -4.55
N ARG A 50 -0.49 -9.19 -4.24
CA ARG A 50 -0.66 -10.61 -3.89
C ARG A 50 -1.22 -10.77 -2.48
N MET A 51 -0.84 -9.89 -1.56
CA MET A 51 -1.34 -9.94 -0.18
C MET A 51 -2.80 -9.48 -0.08
N THR A 52 -3.15 -8.44 -0.82
CA THR A 52 -4.47 -7.84 -0.72
C THR A 52 -4.83 -7.09 -2.00
N ALA A 53 -5.35 -7.82 -2.98
CA ALA A 53 -5.74 -7.24 -4.26
C ALA A 53 -6.80 -6.16 -4.11
N LYS A 54 -7.75 -6.33 -3.18
CA LYS A 54 -8.80 -5.36 -2.93
C LYS A 54 -8.23 -4.02 -2.47
N ASP A 55 -7.34 -4.05 -1.48
CA ASP A 55 -6.76 -2.82 -0.93
C ASP A 55 -5.80 -2.18 -1.93
N PHE A 56 -5.10 -3.00 -2.71
CA PHE A 56 -4.26 -2.51 -3.79
C PHE A 56 -5.08 -1.66 -4.77
N MET A 57 -6.24 -2.15 -5.17
CA MET A 57 -7.11 -1.42 -6.10
C MET A 57 -7.63 -0.13 -5.49
N ILE A 58 -7.90 -0.12 -4.21
CA ILE A 58 -8.40 1.09 -3.53
C ILE A 58 -7.29 2.14 -3.39
N LEU A 59 -6.10 1.72 -3.00
CA LEU A 59 -5.04 2.65 -2.60
C LEU A 59 -4.06 3.00 -3.71
N LEU A 60 -3.80 2.08 -4.64
CA LEU A 60 -2.68 2.20 -5.57
C LEU A 60 -3.08 2.09 -7.04
N ASP A 61 -4.33 1.86 -7.31
CA ASP A 61 -4.80 1.74 -8.68
C ASP A 61 -5.10 3.10 -9.32
#